data_2accd27dc9416a922fa4de9df0ba957a
#
_entry.id   2accd27dc9416a922fa4de9df0ba957a
#
_cell.length_a   1.000
_cell.length_b   1.000
_cell.length_c   1.000
_cell.angle_alpha   90.00
_cell.angle_beta   90.00
_cell.angle_gamma   90.00
#
_symmetry.space_group_name_H-M   'P 1'
#
loop_
_entity.id
_entity.type
_entity.pdbx_description
1 polymer ?
#
loop_
_entity_poly.entity_id
_entity_poly.type
_entity_poly.pdbx_seq_one_letter_code
_entity_poly.pdbx_strand_id
1 'polypeptide(L)'
;LSWANLTQADLSGANLSGADLVQTILQTGLPTTWEWQQIHGQGTRIVDGRTLSLGRRSRCSQHCGSATYETGRVYVAPWFSRDTTTECHPGLYVAGNDYPVGNDPIYIAYWLDEMVVAGDAQEHKVRVPRFRVLAEMADFERLTAADLEPAPEPQPAEATP
;
A
#
# COMPACT_ATOMS: atom_id res chain seq x y z
N LEU A 1 -15.93 15.10 17.88
CA LEU A 1 -15.98 14.03 16.85
C LEU A 1 -14.58 13.55 16.39
N SER A 2 -13.53 13.92 17.13
CA SER A 2 -12.16 13.44 16.82
C SER A 2 -12.16 11.92 16.70
N TRP A 3 -11.50 11.39 15.65
CA TRP A 3 -11.40 9.96 15.33
C TRP A 3 -12.70 9.30 14.85
N ALA A 4 -13.77 10.04 14.65
CA ALA A 4 -14.98 9.46 14.10
C ALA A 4 -14.84 9.20 12.59
N ASN A 5 -15.25 8.03 12.15
CA ASN A 5 -15.43 7.76 10.74
C ASN A 5 -16.88 8.13 10.36
N LEU A 6 -17.02 9.20 9.58
CA LEU A 6 -18.30 9.68 9.07
C LEU A 6 -18.44 9.43 7.56
N THR A 7 -17.66 8.50 7.03
CA THR A 7 -17.78 8.08 5.63
C THR A 7 -19.21 7.62 5.34
N GLN A 8 -19.79 8.16 4.27
CA GLN A 8 -21.20 7.91 3.87
C GLN A 8 -22.26 8.40 4.86
N ALA A 9 -21.92 9.15 5.91
CA ALA A 9 -22.92 9.78 6.75
C ALA A 9 -23.63 10.91 5.98
N ASP A 10 -24.96 10.92 6.04
CA ASP A 10 -25.73 12.07 5.55
C ASP A 10 -25.62 13.21 6.57
N LEU A 11 -24.83 14.22 6.22
CA LEU A 11 -24.63 15.42 7.02
C LEU A 11 -25.45 16.62 6.48
N SER A 12 -26.41 16.37 5.59
CA SER A 12 -27.26 17.42 5.03
C SER A 12 -27.96 18.19 6.14
N GLY A 13 -27.71 19.50 6.20
CA GLY A 13 -28.28 20.37 7.23
C GLY A 13 -27.63 20.27 8.61
N ALA A 14 -26.60 19.46 8.81
CA ALA A 14 -25.88 19.39 10.09
C ALA A 14 -25.11 20.69 10.37
N ASN A 15 -25.24 21.23 11.59
CA ASN A 15 -24.41 22.33 12.04
C ASN A 15 -23.13 21.78 12.66
N LEU A 16 -22.01 21.92 11.95
CA LEU A 16 -20.69 21.50 12.39
C LEU A 16 -19.86 22.67 12.99
N SER A 17 -20.49 23.83 13.25
CA SER A 17 -19.81 24.97 13.82
C SER A 17 -19.26 24.64 15.21
N GLY A 18 -17.95 24.82 15.39
CA GLY A 18 -17.25 24.48 16.63
C GLY A 18 -16.98 22.99 16.86
N ALA A 19 -17.30 22.11 15.89
CA ALA A 19 -16.91 20.72 15.99
C ALA A 19 -15.40 20.56 15.75
N ASP A 20 -14.75 19.78 16.63
CA ASP A 20 -13.39 19.32 16.38
C ASP A 20 -13.45 18.17 15.37
N LEU A 21 -12.98 18.43 14.15
CA LEU A 21 -12.95 17.48 13.05
C LEU A 21 -11.54 16.95 12.75
N VAL A 22 -10.57 17.24 13.64
CA VAL A 22 -9.23 16.69 13.50
C VAL A 22 -9.29 15.18 13.49
N GLN A 23 -8.72 14.59 12.42
CA GLN A 23 -8.73 13.15 12.17
C GLN A 23 -10.12 12.52 11.98
N THR A 24 -11.13 13.32 11.71
CA THR A 24 -12.46 12.82 11.33
C THR A 24 -12.52 12.63 9.83
N ILE A 25 -12.94 11.45 9.39
CA ILE A 25 -13.09 11.15 7.96
C ILE A 25 -14.48 11.62 7.51
N LEU A 26 -14.52 12.69 6.74
CA LEU A 26 -15.72 13.24 6.10
C LEU A 26 -15.68 12.95 4.59
N GLN A 27 -15.60 11.69 4.21
CA GLN A 27 -15.49 11.32 2.81
C GLN A 27 -16.79 10.78 2.24
N THR A 28 -17.19 11.31 1.10
CA THR A 28 -18.28 10.78 0.27
C THR A 28 -17.78 9.83 -0.82
N GLY A 29 -16.49 9.49 -0.81
CA GLY A 29 -15.82 8.65 -1.81
C GLY A 29 -14.55 8.00 -1.25
N LEU A 30 -13.77 7.37 -2.12
CA LEU A 30 -12.49 6.77 -1.77
C LEU A 30 -11.49 7.84 -1.30
N PRO A 31 -10.68 7.56 -0.26
CA PRO A 31 -9.59 8.45 0.13
C PRO A 31 -8.56 8.56 -1.00
N THR A 32 -7.90 9.69 -1.08
CA THR A 32 -6.70 9.80 -1.91
C THR A 32 -5.59 8.89 -1.37
N THR A 33 -4.60 8.60 -2.19
CA THR A 33 -3.43 7.79 -1.77
C THR A 33 -2.73 8.39 -0.56
N TRP A 34 -2.63 9.71 -0.50
CA TRP A 34 -2.03 10.43 0.62
C TRP A 34 -2.86 10.31 1.91
N GLU A 35 -4.18 10.52 1.84
CA GLU A 35 -5.09 10.39 2.98
C GLU A 35 -5.07 8.97 3.53
N TRP A 36 -5.14 7.95 2.66
CA TRP A 36 -5.03 6.56 3.08
C TRP A 36 -3.71 6.30 3.81
N GLN A 37 -2.60 6.80 3.27
CA GLN A 37 -1.27 6.62 3.85
C GLN A 37 -1.15 7.29 5.22
N GLN A 38 -1.75 8.47 5.42
CA GLN A 38 -1.74 9.16 6.71
C GLN A 38 -2.53 8.41 7.79
N ILE A 39 -3.60 7.74 7.41
CA ILE A 39 -4.49 7.03 8.34
C ILE A 39 -3.98 5.62 8.62
N HIS A 40 -3.60 4.89 7.58
CA HIS A 40 -3.34 3.46 7.64
C HIS A 40 -1.89 3.06 7.36
N GLY A 41 -1.06 3.98 6.89
CA GLY A 41 0.34 3.72 6.56
C GLY A 41 1.25 3.66 7.77
N GLN A 42 2.49 3.21 7.54
CA GLN A 42 3.52 3.08 8.59
C GLN A 42 4.55 4.20 8.56
N GLY A 43 4.64 4.92 7.46
CA GLY A 43 5.57 6.02 7.27
C GLY A 43 5.84 6.33 5.81
N THR A 44 6.39 7.52 5.58
CA THR A 44 6.78 7.99 4.25
C THR A 44 8.08 8.77 4.33
N ARG A 45 8.82 8.79 3.22
CA ARG A 45 9.93 9.71 3.00
C ARG A 45 10.09 10.06 1.53
N ILE A 46 10.78 11.15 1.23
CA ILE A 46 11.07 11.56 -0.14
C ILE A 46 12.40 10.94 -0.59
N VAL A 47 12.37 10.33 -1.76
CA VAL A 47 13.52 9.74 -2.44
C VAL A 47 13.48 10.18 -3.91
N ASP A 48 14.48 10.91 -4.38
CA ASP A 48 14.58 11.44 -5.74
C ASP A 48 13.30 12.17 -6.20
N GLY A 49 12.68 12.95 -5.30
CA GLY A 49 11.47 13.74 -5.58
C GLY A 49 10.16 12.95 -5.59
N ARG A 50 10.19 11.63 -5.35
CA ARG A 50 9.01 10.78 -5.20
C ARG A 50 8.77 10.41 -3.74
N THR A 51 7.54 10.14 -3.39
CA THR A 51 7.20 9.65 -2.04
C THR A 51 7.31 8.14 -1.98
N LEU A 52 8.29 7.66 -1.20
CA LEU A 52 8.42 6.26 -0.82
C LEU A 52 7.59 6.01 0.43
N SER A 53 6.82 4.94 0.44
CA SER A 53 5.92 4.55 1.54
C SER A 53 6.35 3.23 2.15
N LEU A 54 6.25 3.15 3.47
CA LEU A 54 6.42 1.93 4.26
C LEU A 54 5.04 1.32 4.52
N GLY A 55 4.92 0.04 4.28
CA GLY A 55 3.74 -0.75 4.57
C GLY A 55 4.10 -2.12 5.11
N ARG A 56 3.09 -2.94 5.33
CA ARG A 56 3.26 -4.32 5.78
C ARG A 56 2.32 -5.26 5.03
N ARG A 57 2.61 -6.54 5.12
CA ARG A 57 1.74 -7.61 4.61
C ARG A 57 2.11 -8.95 5.23
N SER A 58 1.30 -9.97 4.98
CA SER A 58 1.67 -11.36 5.29
C SER A 58 2.83 -11.82 4.40
N ARG A 59 3.78 -12.59 4.94
CA ARG A 59 4.87 -13.20 4.18
C ARG A 59 4.37 -14.17 3.12
N CYS A 60 3.28 -14.86 3.38
CA CYS A 60 2.67 -15.77 2.43
C CYS A 60 1.44 -15.14 1.79
N SER A 61 1.30 -15.27 0.47
CA SER A 61 0.08 -14.90 -0.23
C SER A 61 -0.96 -16.00 -0.06
N GLN A 62 -2.09 -15.66 0.54
CA GLN A 62 -3.22 -16.60 0.69
C GLN A 62 -3.97 -16.84 -0.64
N HIS A 63 -3.84 -15.93 -1.61
CA HIS A 63 -4.60 -15.96 -2.86
C HIS A 63 -3.81 -16.47 -4.08
N CYS A 64 -2.49 -16.57 -3.99
CA CYS A 64 -1.62 -16.96 -5.11
C CYS A 64 -0.87 -18.28 -4.82
N GLY A 65 -1.51 -19.24 -4.18
CA GLY A 65 -0.98 -20.58 -4.00
C GLY A 65 0.45 -20.60 -3.44
N SER A 66 0.61 -20.36 -2.15
CA SER A 66 1.87 -20.55 -1.40
C SER A 66 3.11 -19.73 -1.86
N ALA A 67 2.96 -18.63 -2.59
CA ALA A 67 4.09 -17.75 -2.85
C ALA A 67 4.60 -17.13 -1.55
N THR A 68 5.86 -17.36 -1.24
CA THR A 68 6.55 -16.78 -0.09
C THR A 68 7.40 -15.61 -0.55
N TYR A 69 7.28 -14.48 0.15
CA TYR A 69 8.04 -13.27 -0.16
C TYR A 69 9.37 -13.27 0.59
N GLU A 70 10.47 -13.23 -0.18
CA GLU A 70 11.84 -13.25 0.34
C GLU A 70 12.34 -11.84 0.62
N THR A 71 13.04 -11.69 1.72
CA THR A 71 13.68 -10.43 2.12
C THR A 71 14.68 -9.94 1.08
N GLY A 72 14.71 -8.63 0.86
CA GLY A 72 15.64 -7.99 -0.08
C GLY A 72 15.21 -8.03 -1.55
N ARG A 73 14.13 -8.72 -1.89
CA ARG A 73 13.64 -8.82 -3.27
C ARG A 73 12.58 -7.78 -3.59
N VAL A 74 12.58 -7.37 -4.85
CA VAL A 74 11.50 -6.60 -5.46
C VAL A 74 10.55 -7.56 -6.15
N TYR A 75 9.27 -7.43 -5.85
CA TYR A 75 8.19 -8.18 -6.48
C TYR A 75 7.37 -7.25 -7.36
N VAL A 76 7.09 -7.68 -8.57
CA VAL A 76 6.28 -6.96 -9.54
C VAL A 76 5.03 -7.78 -9.84
N ALA A 77 3.88 -7.14 -9.84
CA ALA A 77 2.63 -7.80 -10.23
C ALA A 77 2.67 -8.11 -11.74
N PRO A 78 2.42 -9.35 -12.16
CA PRO A 78 2.35 -9.67 -13.59
C PRO A 78 1.23 -8.92 -14.31
N TRP A 79 0.19 -8.54 -13.54
CA TRP A 79 -0.93 -7.71 -13.99
C TRP A 79 -1.26 -6.70 -12.89
N PHE A 80 -1.50 -5.46 -13.29
CA PHE A 80 -1.88 -4.40 -12.36
C PHE A 80 -3.08 -3.61 -12.87
N SER A 81 -4.15 -3.60 -12.08
CA SER A 81 -5.35 -2.82 -12.38
C SER A 81 -5.35 -1.50 -11.62
N ARG A 82 -5.66 -0.41 -12.33
CA ARG A 82 -5.93 0.91 -11.74
C ARG A 82 -7.42 1.17 -11.49
N ASP A 83 -8.26 0.17 -11.70
CA ASP A 83 -9.69 0.28 -11.42
C ASP A 83 -9.91 0.49 -9.92
N THR A 84 -10.65 1.54 -9.57
CA THR A 84 -10.98 1.93 -8.20
C THR A 84 -12.36 1.43 -7.76
N THR A 85 -13.15 0.85 -8.65
CA THR A 85 -14.54 0.44 -8.35
C THR A 85 -14.61 -0.89 -7.62
N THR A 86 -13.61 -1.75 -7.78
CA THR A 86 -13.60 -3.09 -7.21
C THR A 86 -12.33 -3.35 -6.42
N GLU A 87 -12.49 -3.92 -5.25
CA GLU A 87 -11.41 -4.18 -4.32
C GLU A 87 -10.44 -5.27 -4.82
N CYS A 88 -10.96 -6.43 -5.20
CA CYS A 88 -10.16 -7.59 -5.61
C CYS A 88 -9.84 -7.59 -7.09
N HIS A 89 -8.88 -6.78 -7.52
CA HIS A 89 -8.32 -6.74 -8.87
C HIS A 89 -6.85 -7.16 -8.90
N PRO A 90 -6.29 -7.49 -10.08
CA PRO A 90 -4.87 -7.83 -10.20
C PRO A 90 -3.94 -6.75 -9.64
N GLY A 91 -2.95 -7.18 -8.87
CA GLY A 91 -1.96 -6.34 -8.21
C GLY A 91 -1.38 -7.00 -6.97
N LEU A 92 -0.42 -6.34 -6.35
CA LEU A 92 0.13 -6.73 -5.06
C LEU A 92 -0.56 -5.90 -3.96
N TYR A 93 -0.93 -6.55 -2.85
CA TYR A 93 -1.66 -5.89 -1.77
C TYR A 93 -0.76 -5.48 -0.63
N VAL A 94 -0.99 -4.27 -0.12
CA VAL A 94 -0.38 -3.70 1.08
C VAL A 94 -1.47 -3.56 2.13
N ALA A 95 -1.17 -3.99 3.36
CA ALA A 95 -2.06 -3.88 4.50
C ALA A 95 -1.80 -2.59 5.28
N GLY A 96 -2.87 -1.93 5.70
CA GLY A 96 -2.82 -0.86 6.69
C GLY A 96 -2.45 -1.36 8.09
N ASN A 97 -2.25 -0.43 9.01
CA ASN A 97 -1.84 -0.73 10.39
C ASN A 97 -2.78 -1.65 11.15
N ASP A 98 -4.05 -1.51 10.89
CA ASP A 98 -5.14 -2.20 11.57
C ASP A 98 -5.66 -3.43 10.81
N TYR A 99 -5.11 -3.71 9.61
CA TYR A 99 -5.46 -4.93 8.88
C TYR A 99 -4.67 -6.14 9.40
N PRO A 100 -5.31 -7.27 9.68
CA PRO A 100 -4.64 -8.47 10.18
C PRO A 100 -3.75 -9.10 9.10
N VAL A 101 -2.45 -9.16 9.34
CA VAL A 101 -1.46 -9.72 8.40
C VAL A 101 -0.96 -11.12 8.80
N GLY A 102 -1.63 -11.77 9.74
CA GLY A 102 -1.25 -13.09 10.22
C GLY A 102 -0.05 -13.07 11.19
N ASN A 103 0.54 -14.24 11.44
CA ASN A 103 1.56 -14.42 12.46
C ASN A 103 2.99 -14.14 12.01
N ASP A 104 3.21 -13.91 10.72
CA ASP A 104 4.53 -13.61 10.15
C ASP A 104 4.44 -12.38 9.23
N PRO A 105 4.27 -11.18 9.82
CA PRO A 105 4.25 -9.94 9.06
C PRO A 105 5.63 -9.59 8.52
N ILE A 106 5.67 -9.08 7.30
CA ILE A 106 6.85 -8.48 6.69
C ILE A 106 6.63 -7.01 6.40
N TYR A 107 7.71 -6.24 6.45
CA TYR A 107 7.72 -4.86 6.01
C TYR A 107 8.03 -4.78 4.53
N ILE A 108 7.41 -3.82 3.85
CA ILE A 108 7.57 -3.59 2.42
C ILE A 108 7.69 -2.10 2.13
N ALA A 109 8.46 -1.76 1.12
CA ALA A 109 8.55 -0.40 0.59
C ALA A 109 7.93 -0.34 -0.82
N TYR A 110 7.19 0.72 -1.11
CA TYR A 110 6.50 0.94 -2.38
C TYR A 110 6.34 2.43 -2.68
N TRP A 111 6.12 2.77 -3.95
CA TRP A 111 5.89 4.15 -4.37
C TRP A 111 4.44 4.57 -4.12
N LEU A 112 4.24 5.69 -3.42
CA LEU A 112 2.91 6.21 -3.10
C LEU A 112 2.11 6.59 -4.36
N ASP A 113 2.78 7.16 -5.35
CA ASP A 113 2.18 7.57 -6.63
C ASP A 113 1.78 6.38 -7.54
N GLU A 114 2.26 5.19 -7.24
CA GLU A 114 1.87 3.95 -7.93
C GLU A 114 0.70 3.23 -7.23
N MET A 115 0.36 3.62 -6.02
CA MET A 115 -0.68 2.99 -5.19
C MET A 115 -2.08 3.28 -5.73
N VAL A 116 -2.97 2.31 -5.59
CA VAL A 116 -4.40 2.44 -5.88
C VAL A 116 -5.21 2.10 -4.64
N VAL A 117 -6.01 3.05 -4.21
CA VAL A 117 -7.07 2.85 -3.22
C VAL A 117 -8.33 2.46 -3.99
N ALA A 118 -8.96 1.35 -3.65
CA ALA A 118 -10.07 0.81 -4.42
C ALA A 118 -11.12 0.12 -3.55
N GLY A 119 -12.33 0.03 -4.07
CA GLY A 119 -13.44 -0.67 -3.47
C GLY A 119 -13.91 -0.02 -2.19
N ASP A 120 -14.23 -0.85 -1.23
CA ASP A 120 -14.62 -0.41 0.10
C ASP A 120 -13.34 -0.07 0.90
N ALA A 121 -12.88 1.17 0.78
CA ALA A 121 -11.65 1.68 1.41
C ALA A 121 -11.55 1.42 2.93
N GLN A 122 -12.64 0.96 3.53
CA GLN A 122 -12.68 0.53 4.92
C GLN A 122 -11.86 -0.73 5.18
N GLU A 123 -11.50 -1.49 4.15
CA GLU A 123 -10.74 -2.73 4.32
C GLU A 123 -9.24 -2.54 4.55
N HIS A 124 -8.79 -1.31 4.70
CA HIS A 124 -7.44 -1.02 5.19
C HIS A 124 -6.32 -1.72 4.39
N LYS A 125 -6.57 -1.99 3.12
CA LYS A 125 -5.59 -2.54 2.17
C LYS A 125 -5.64 -1.79 0.84
N VAL A 126 -4.50 -1.69 0.19
CA VAL A 126 -4.34 -1.03 -1.11
C VAL A 126 -3.56 -1.90 -2.07
N ARG A 127 -3.64 -1.57 -3.35
CA ARG A 127 -2.90 -2.25 -4.42
C ARG A 127 -1.72 -1.43 -4.88
N VAL A 128 -0.62 -2.13 -5.18
CA VAL A 128 0.57 -1.56 -5.79
C VAL A 128 1.05 -2.46 -6.93
N PRO A 129 1.71 -1.90 -7.98
CA PRO A 129 2.27 -2.70 -9.05
C PRO A 129 3.54 -3.45 -8.61
N ARG A 130 4.27 -2.90 -7.64
CA ARG A 130 5.52 -3.47 -7.13
C ARG A 130 5.79 -3.05 -5.70
N PHE A 131 6.58 -3.85 -5.00
CA PHE A 131 7.16 -3.51 -3.71
C PHE A 131 8.48 -4.25 -3.47
N ARG A 132 9.33 -3.69 -2.60
CA ARG A 132 10.51 -4.34 -2.05
C ARG A 132 10.22 -4.90 -0.66
N VAL A 133 10.68 -6.12 -0.39
CA VAL A 133 10.60 -6.71 0.96
C VAL A 133 11.82 -6.30 1.79
N LEU A 134 11.60 -5.82 3.00
CA LEU A 134 12.63 -5.37 3.92
C LEU A 134 12.97 -6.47 4.94
N ALA A 135 14.21 -6.48 5.43
CA ALA A 135 14.60 -7.36 6.53
C ALA A 135 14.00 -6.84 7.85
N GLU A 136 14.08 -5.54 8.05
CA GLU A 136 13.55 -4.85 9.21
C GLU A 136 13.01 -3.47 8.81
N MET A 137 12.21 -2.87 9.66
CA MET A 137 11.63 -1.54 9.39
C MET A 137 12.71 -0.46 9.23
N ALA A 138 13.82 -0.57 9.95
CA ALA A 138 14.92 0.39 9.89
C ALA A 138 15.62 0.44 8.52
N ASP A 139 15.52 -0.61 7.70
CA ASP A 139 16.07 -0.61 6.35
C ASP A 139 15.39 0.42 5.45
N PHE A 140 14.15 0.78 5.76
CA PHE A 140 13.38 1.77 5.00
C PHE A 140 14.13 3.10 4.86
N GLU A 141 14.83 3.54 5.90
CA GLU A 141 15.54 4.83 5.91
C GLU A 141 16.74 4.87 4.95
N ARG A 142 17.24 3.72 4.56
CA ARG A 142 18.44 3.57 3.72
C ARG A 142 18.16 3.30 2.25
N LEU A 143 16.90 3.01 1.89
CA LEU A 143 16.54 2.69 0.52
C LEU A 143 16.79 3.87 -0.43
N THR A 144 17.22 3.55 -1.63
CA THR A 144 17.32 4.45 -2.79
C THR A 144 16.25 4.10 -3.82
N ALA A 145 16.08 4.92 -4.85
CA ALA A 145 15.14 4.59 -5.94
C ALA A 145 15.55 3.30 -6.68
N ALA A 146 16.83 3.06 -6.83
CA ALA A 146 17.35 1.85 -7.49
C ALA A 146 16.97 0.56 -6.74
N ASP A 147 16.79 0.64 -5.44
CA ASP A 147 16.37 -0.51 -4.61
C ASP A 147 14.93 -0.97 -4.88
N LEU A 148 14.11 -0.14 -5.50
CA LEU A 148 12.72 -0.43 -5.89
C LEU A 148 12.61 -0.95 -7.33
N GLU A 149 13.69 -0.98 -8.09
CA GLU A 149 13.68 -1.54 -9.44
C GLU A 149 13.86 -3.06 -9.38
N PRO A 150 13.08 -3.80 -10.20
CA PRO A 150 13.26 -5.24 -10.30
C PRO A 150 14.66 -5.57 -10.84
N ALA A 151 15.25 -6.64 -10.32
CA ALA A 151 16.47 -7.15 -10.92
C ALA A 151 16.23 -7.46 -12.40
N PRO A 152 17.18 -7.14 -13.31
CA PRO A 152 17.03 -7.51 -14.71
C PRO A 152 16.80 -9.03 -14.81
N GLU A 153 15.82 -9.43 -15.63
CA GLU A 153 15.63 -10.85 -15.90
C GLU A 153 16.94 -11.46 -16.43
N PRO A 154 17.35 -12.63 -15.93
CA PRO A 154 18.50 -13.31 -16.48
C PRO A 154 18.26 -13.50 -17.99
N GLN A 155 19.11 -12.90 -18.81
CA GLN A 155 19.07 -13.12 -20.25
C GLN A 155 19.18 -14.64 -20.48
N PRO A 156 18.34 -15.23 -21.34
CA PRO A 156 18.49 -16.61 -21.70
C PRO A 156 19.93 -16.77 -22.23
N ALA A 157 20.66 -17.73 -21.66
CA ALA A 157 22.02 -18.03 -22.12
C ALA A 157 21.97 -18.20 -23.62
N GLU A 158 22.72 -17.36 -24.36
CA GLU A 158 22.84 -17.52 -25.79
C GLU A 158 23.29 -18.95 -26.04
N ALA A 159 22.43 -19.72 -26.73
CA ALA A 159 22.81 -21.05 -27.18
C ALA A 159 23.97 -20.85 -28.14
N THR A 160 25.17 -21.16 -27.66
CA THR A 160 26.37 -21.18 -28.50
C THR A 160 26.14 -22.26 -29.59
N PRO A 161 26.35 -21.92 -30.86
CA PRO A 161 26.12 -22.84 -32.00
C PRO A 161 27.05 -24.03 -31.97
#